data_0675778431c53e838ddc7fa571a8817c
#
_entry.id   0675778431c53e838ddc7fa571a8817c
#
_cell.length_a   1.000
_cell.length_b   1.000
_cell.length_c   1.000
_cell.angle_alpha   90.00
_cell.angle_beta   90.00
_cell.angle_gamma   90.00
#
_symmetry.space_group_name_H-M   'P 1'
#
loop_
_entity.id
_entity.type
_entity.pdbx_description
1 polymer ?
#
loop_
_entity_poly.entity_id
_entity_poly.type
_entity_poly.pdbx_seq_one_letter_code
_entity_poly.pdbx_strand_id
1 'polypeptide(L)'
;MKIDQVNIRALTPADIDSIMSIDAVSFVEAWTRTLWEKELSRSDRVYLAVSLKEQLIGYVGGLVIEKDFHITTIATKPDFRSQGVASFLLQALLKELIQMPEEIDGVTLEVRASNESAKALYRKFGFAPVGIRRGYYQSNGEDALIMWL
;
A
#
# COMPACT_ATOMS: atom_id res chain seq x y z
N MET A 1 -18.27 -7.52 -6.14
CA MET A 1 -17.28 -8.50 -5.70
C MET A 1 -17.61 -8.94 -4.29
N LYS A 2 -17.60 -10.24 -4.06
CA LYS A 2 -17.81 -10.78 -2.72
C LYS A 2 -16.46 -10.98 -2.04
N ILE A 3 -16.30 -10.44 -0.85
CA ILE A 3 -15.03 -10.51 -0.10
C ILE A 3 -14.61 -11.95 0.21
N ASP A 4 -15.57 -12.85 0.40
CA ASP A 4 -15.30 -14.26 0.65
C ASP A 4 -14.72 -15.02 -0.54
N GLN A 5 -14.74 -14.41 -1.74
CA GLN A 5 -14.15 -14.99 -2.95
C GLN A 5 -12.72 -14.54 -3.20
N VAL A 6 -12.21 -13.61 -2.39
CA VAL A 6 -10.83 -13.13 -2.54
C VAL A 6 -9.91 -13.84 -1.56
N ASN A 7 -8.65 -13.90 -1.93
CA ASN A 7 -7.60 -14.53 -1.14
C ASN A 7 -6.52 -13.51 -0.78
N ILE A 8 -6.14 -13.49 0.50
CA ILE A 8 -5.02 -12.67 0.99
C ILE A 8 -3.80 -13.57 1.11
N ARG A 9 -2.67 -13.11 0.59
CA ARG A 9 -1.39 -13.81 0.67
C ARG A 9 -0.25 -12.82 0.57
N ALA A 10 0.96 -13.27 0.85
CA ALA A 10 2.16 -12.46 0.62
C ALA A 10 2.40 -12.28 -0.88
N LEU A 11 2.93 -11.13 -1.28
CA LEU A 11 3.46 -10.93 -2.62
C LEU A 11 4.71 -11.80 -2.81
N THR A 12 4.89 -12.31 -4.02
CA THR A 12 6.08 -13.07 -4.40
C THR A 12 6.67 -12.51 -5.69
N PRO A 13 7.92 -12.87 -6.05
CA PRO A 13 8.49 -12.43 -7.33
C PRO A 13 7.66 -12.83 -8.56
N ALA A 14 6.88 -13.89 -8.47
CA ALA A 14 5.98 -14.31 -9.55
C ALA A 14 4.88 -13.26 -9.83
N ASP A 15 4.61 -12.36 -8.89
CA ASP A 15 3.60 -11.32 -9.03
C ASP A 15 4.10 -10.06 -9.75
N ILE A 16 5.41 -9.93 -10.01
CA ILE A 16 6.00 -8.66 -10.46
C ILE A 16 5.37 -8.16 -11.77
N ASP A 17 5.12 -9.02 -12.74
CA ASP A 17 4.49 -8.59 -13.99
C ASP A 17 3.12 -7.97 -13.74
N SER A 18 2.30 -8.60 -12.89
CA SER A 18 0.98 -8.10 -12.54
C SER A 18 1.07 -6.80 -11.75
N ILE A 19 2.02 -6.71 -10.80
CA ILE A 19 2.28 -5.50 -10.02
C ILE A 19 2.62 -4.34 -10.96
N MET A 20 3.53 -4.55 -11.90
CA MET A 20 3.97 -3.50 -12.81
C MET A 20 2.85 -3.02 -13.72
N SER A 21 1.95 -3.91 -14.13
CA SER A 21 0.77 -3.52 -14.91
C SER A 21 -0.16 -2.63 -14.10
N ILE A 22 -0.36 -2.91 -12.83
CA ILE A 22 -1.18 -2.08 -11.95
C ILE A 22 -0.49 -0.74 -11.69
N ASP A 23 0.82 -0.75 -11.41
CA ASP A 23 1.60 0.46 -11.13
C ASP A 23 1.59 1.43 -12.31
N ALA A 24 1.69 0.91 -13.54
CA ALA A 24 1.75 1.74 -14.74
C ALA A 24 0.51 2.64 -14.90
N VAL A 25 -0.64 2.19 -14.43
CA VAL A 25 -1.89 2.95 -14.50
C VAL A 25 -2.30 3.60 -13.18
N SER A 26 -1.53 3.36 -12.11
CA SER A 26 -1.84 3.87 -10.78
C SER A 26 -0.91 4.98 -10.32
N PHE A 27 0.35 4.96 -10.74
CA PHE A 27 1.39 5.87 -10.24
C PHE A 27 2.15 6.52 -11.38
N VAL A 28 2.41 7.82 -11.23
CA VAL A 28 3.27 8.56 -12.16
C VAL A 28 4.73 8.13 -11.95
N GLU A 29 5.14 7.92 -10.69
CA GLU A 29 6.48 7.47 -10.32
C GLU A 29 6.47 5.97 -9.99
N ALA A 30 6.08 5.14 -10.96
CA ALA A 30 6.03 3.68 -10.76
C ALA A 30 7.43 3.10 -10.54
N TRP A 31 7.51 2.09 -9.65
CA TRP A 31 8.79 1.43 -9.37
C TRP A 31 9.23 0.55 -10.55
N THR A 32 10.56 0.45 -10.71
CA THR A 32 11.15 -0.43 -11.73
C THR A 32 11.05 -1.90 -11.30
N ARG A 33 11.21 -2.80 -12.27
CA ARG A 33 11.29 -4.24 -11.98
C ARG A 33 12.42 -4.54 -10.98
N THR A 34 13.57 -3.93 -11.19
CA THR A 34 14.75 -4.14 -10.31
C THR A 34 14.42 -3.73 -8.87
N LEU A 35 13.72 -2.62 -8.69
CA LEU A 35 13.33 -2.18 -7.34
C LEU A 35 12.34 -3.18 -6.72
N TRP A 36 11.35 -3.66 -7.47
CA TRP A 36 10.42 -4.65 -6.94
C TRP A 36 11.12 -5.95 -6.56
N GLU A 37 12.07 -6.41 -7.38
CA GLU A 37 12.85 -7.61 -7.06
C GLU A 37 13.61 -7.44 -5.74
N LYS A 38 14.22 -6.28 -5.53
CA LYS A 38 14.92 -5.96 -4.29
C LYS A 38 13.96 -5.93 -3.11
N GLU A 39 12.83 -5.24 -3.25
CA GLU A 39 11.87 -5.09 -2.15
C GLU A 39 11.30 -6.44 -1.71
N LEU A 40 10.94 -7.29 -2.66
CA LEU A 40 10.38 -8.60 -2.34
C LEU A 40 11.40 -9.60 -1.78
N SER A 41 12.69 -9.33 -1.94
CA SER A 41 13.76 -10.18 -1.38
C SER A 41 14.13 -9.81 0.05
N ARG A 42 13.66 -8.68 0.58
CA ARG A 42 14.05 -8.20 1.92
C ARG A 42 13.13 -8.77 2.98
N SER A 43 13.74 -9.22 4.09
CA SER A 43 13.00 -9.80 5.21
C SER A 43 12.34 -8.75 6.12
N ASP A 44 12.77 -7.47 6.03
CA ASP A 44 12.22 -6.38 6.82
C ASP A 44 11.06 -5.64 6.14
N ARG A 45 10.50 -6.26 5.11
CA ARG A 45 9.35 -5.74 4.34
C ARG A 45 8.11 -6.60 4.57
N VAL A 46 6.95 -5.97 4.54
CA VAL A 46 5.67 -6.68 4.53
C VAL A 46 4.91 -6.24 3.28
N TYR A 47 4.59 -7.20 2.40
CA TYR A 47 3.78 -6.96 1.21
C TYR A 47 2.68 -8.00 1.14
N LEU A 48 1.43 -7.54 1.10
CA LEU A 48 0.25 -8.40 1.02
C LEU A 48 -0.45 -8.20 -0.32
N ALA A 49 -0.94 -9.30 -0.86
CA ALA A 49 -1.68 -9.34 -2.11
C ALA A 49 -3.11 -9.77 -1.86
N VAL A 50 -4.04 -9.18 -2.60
CA VAL A 50 -5.38 -9.70 -2.76
C VAL A 50 -5.51 -10.27 -4.16
N SER A 51 -5.95 -11.52 -4.26
CA SER A 51 -6.21 -12.15 -5.56
C SER A 51 -7.63 -12.68 -5.61
N LEU A 52 -8.18 -12.69 -6.83
CA LEU A 52 -9.49 -13.24 -7.16
C LEU A 52 -9.27 -14.24 -8.28
N LYS A 53 -9.59 -15.53 -8.03
CA LYS A 53 -9.38 -16.59 -9.02
C LYS A 53 -7.96 -16.55 -9.62
N GLU A 54 -6.97 -16.48 -8.73
CA GLU A 54 -5.54 -16.44 -9.05
C GLU A 54 -5.07 -15.16 -9.75
N GLN A 55 -5.97 -14.19 -9.97
CA GLN A 55 -5.61 -12.89 -10.53
C GLN A 55 -5.31 -11.91 -9.41
N LEU A 56 -4.14 -11.25 -9.48
CA LEU A 56 -3.81 -10.18 -8.56
C LEU A 56 -4.70 -8.97 -8.83
N ILE A 57 -5.46 -8.52 -7.85
CA ILE A 57 -6.36 -7.37 -8.00
C ILE A 57 -5.96 -6.18 -7.15
N GLY A 58 -5.02 -6.36 -6.22
CA GLY A 58 -4.50 -5.28 -5.41
C GLY A 58 -3.40 -5.74 -4.49
N TYR A 59 -2.67 -4.78 -3.94
CA TYR A 59 -1.58 -5.06 -3.01
C TYR A 59 -1.32 -3.85 -2.12
N VAL A 60 -0.68 -4.10 -0.99
CA VAL A 60 -0.26 -3.08 -0.02
C VAL A 60 1.02 -3.54 0.62
N GLY A 61 1.87 -2.60 0.98
CA GLY A 61 3.05 -2.97 1.74
C GLY A 61 3.92 -1.80 2.15
N GLY A 62 4.99 -2.16 2.84
CA GLY A 62 5.94 -1.21 3.37
C GLY A 62 7.00 -1.88 4.23
N LEU A 63 7.57 -1.09 5.12
CA LEU A 63 8.71 -1.52 5.92
C LEU A 63 8.65 -0.96 7.33
N VAL A 64 9.33 -1.65 8.24
CA VAL A 64 9.53 -1.15 9.60
C VAL A 64 10.74 -0.21 9.60
N ILE A 65 10.54 1.00 10.10
CA ILE A 65 11.60 1.98 10.34
C ILE A 65 11.57 2.26 11.84
N GLU A 66 12.63 1.86 12.55
CA GLU A 66 12.67 1.90 14.00
C GLU A 66 11.49 1.11 14.58
N LYS A 67 10.51 1.75 15.19
CA LYS A 67 9.34 1.08 15.76
C LYS A 67 8.03 1.39 15.01
N ASP A 68 8.12 2.06 13.87
CA ASP A 68 6.94 2.43 13.09
C ASP A 68 6.93 1.67 11.77
N PHE A 69 5.74 1.29 11.34
CA PHE A 69 5.56 0.71 10.00
C PHE A 69 5.20 1.82 9.02
N HIS A 70 6.02 1.96 7.99
CA HIS A 70 5.78 2.95 6.94
C HIS A 70 5.18 2.26 5.72
N ILE A 71 3.93 2.61 5.38
CA ILE A 71 3.27 2.12 4.16
C ILE A 71 3.87 2.88 2.99
N THR A 72 4.51 2.15 2.07
CA THR A 72 5.16 2.75 0.90
C THR A 72 4.31 2.66 -0.35
N THR A 73 3.38 1.70 -0.42
CA THR A 73 2.56 1.52 -1.61
C THR A 73 1.26 0.80 -1.28
N ILE A 74 0.19 1.22 -1.95
CA ILE A 74 -1.10 0.54 -1.96
C ILE A 74 -1.74 0.82 -3.31
N ALA A 75 -2.22 -0.21 -3.98
CA ALA A 75 -2.85 -0.06 -5.29
C ALA A 75 -3.92 -1.11 -5.53
N THR A 76 -4.93 -0.74 -6.29
CA THR A 76 -6.02 -1.62 -6.72
C THR A 76 -6.09 -1.59 -8.23
N LYS A 77 -6.21 -2.77 -8.85
CA LYS A 77 -6.41 -2.88 -10.29
C LYS A 77 -7.65 -2.06 -10.70
N PRO A 78 -7.58 -1.27 -11.80
CA PRO A 78 -8.66 -0.33 -12.14
C PRO A 78 -10.06 -0.93 -12.16
N ASP A 79 -10.22 -2.13 -12.73
CA ASP A 79 -11.53 -2.79 -12.85
C ASP A 79 -12.14 -3.16 -11.48
N PHE A 80 -11.34 -3.15 -10.43
CA PHE A 80 -11.77 -3.55 -9.09
C PHE A 80 -11.80 -2.38 -8.11
N ARG A 81 -11.62 -1.16 -8.57
CA ARG A 81 -11.67 0.03 -7.73
C ARG A 81 -13.10 0.29 -7.24
N SER A 82 -13.21 1.00 -6.12
CA SER A 82 -14.49 1.35 -5.50
C SER A 82 -15.34 0.15 -5.07
N GLN A 83 -14.71 -0.99 -4.83
CA GLN A 83 -15.38 -2.22 -4.40
C GLN A 83 -14.86 -2.72 -3.04
N GLY A 84 -14.11 -1.88 -2.32
CA GLY A 84 -13.61 -2.21 -0.99
C GLY A 84 -12.29 -2.96 -0.95
N VAL A 85 -11.59 -3.10 -2.07
CA VAL A 85 -10.30 -3.82 -2.11
C VAL A 85 -9.25 -3.13 -1.25
N ALA A 86 -9.11 -1.81 -1.37
CA ALA A 86 -8.13 -1.06 -0.58
C ALA A 86 -8.42 -1.14 0.92
N SER A 87 -9.71 -1.05 1.31
CA SER A 87 -10.12 -1.22 2.70
C SER A 87 -9.78 -2.62 3.22
N PHE A 88 -10.02 -3.63 2.41
CA PHE A 88 -9.74 -5.02 2.76
C PHE A 88 -8.22 -5.24 2.95
N LEU A 89 -7.41 -4.69 2.03
CA LEU A 89 -5.95 -4.75 2.12
C LEU A 89 -5.42 -4.05 3.37
N LEU A 90 -5.93 -2.85 3.65
CA LEU A 90 -5.47 -2.07 4.79
C LEU A 90 -5.84 -2.77 6.10
N GLN A 91 -7.04 -3.31 6.20
CA GLN A 91 -7.47 -4.09 7.36
C GLN A 91 -6.57 -5.32 7.56
N ALA A 92 -6.26 -6.05 6.49
CA ALA A 92 -5.40 -7.21 6.54
C ALA A 92 -3.97 -6.85 6.97
N LEU A 93 -3.45 -5.72 6.47
CA LEU A 93 -2.13 -5.24 6.85
C LEU A 93 -2.07 -4.89 8.34
N LEU A 94 -3.02 -4.13 8.83
CA LEU A 94 -3.03 -3.74 10.25
C LEU A 94 -3.14 -4.97 11.15
N LYS A 95 -3.90 -5.97 10.76
CA LYS A 95 -4.00 -7.23 11.50
C LYS A 95 -2.66 -7.98 11.50
N GLU A 96 -1.98 -8.01 10.36
CA GLU A 96 -0.67 -8.65 10.23
C GLU A 96 0.37 -7.98 11.14
N LEU A 97 0.35 -6.64 11.20
CA LEU A 97 1.30 -5.87 12.02
C LEU A 97 1.13 -6.16 13.51
N ILE A 98 -0.10 -6.37 13.97
CA ILE A 98 -0.37 -6.72 15.37
C ILE A 98 0.24 -8.08 15.73
N GLN A 99 0.29 -9.00 14.77
CA GLN A 99 0.77 -10.36 14.97
C GLN A 99 2.28 -10.52 14.77
N MET A 100 2.97 -9.47 14.33
CA MET A 100 4.42 -9.53 14.12
C MET A 100 5.15 -9.66 15.46
N PRO A 101 6.31 -10.38 15.47
CA PRO A 101 7.12 -10.46 16.70
C PRO A 101 7.69 -9.10 17.13
N GLU A 102 7.94 -8.19 16.18
CA GLU A 102 8.38 -6.83 16.48
C GLU A 102 7.22 -6.01 17.04
N GLU A 103 7.50 -5.19 18.05
CA GLU A 103 6.52 -4.24 18.54
C GLU A 103 6.42 -3.06 17.58
N ILE A 104 5.22 -2.83 17.05
CA ILE A 104 4.95 -1.71 16.14
C ILE A 104 4.18 -0.65 16.92
N ASP A 105 4.79 0.53 17.08
CA ASP A 105 4.20 1.62 17.85
C ASP A 105 3.20 2.43 17.03
N GLY A 106 3.45 2.58 15.73
CA GLY A 106 2.56 3.36 14.88
C GLY A 106 2.68 2.98 13.42
N VAL A 107 1.75 3.48 12.62
CA VAL A 107 1.73 3.28 11.16
C VAL A 107 1.67 4.64 10.50
N THR A 108 2.56 4.87 9.53
CA THR A 108 2.66 6.16 8.84
C THR A 108 2.63 5.97 7.33
N LEU A 109 2.26 7.03 6.64
CA LEU A 109 2.25 7.06 5.17
C LEU A 109 2.34 8.50 4.66
N GLU A 110 2.71 8.65 3.40
CA GLU A 110 2.54 9.90 2.66
C GLU A 110 1.46 9.69 1.59
N VAL A 111 0.61 10.69 1.39
CA VAL A 111 -0.43 10.68 0.37
C VAL A 111 -0.43 12.02 -0.36
N ARG A 112 -0.65 12.01 -1.69
CA ARG A 112 -0.75 13.25 -2.46
C ARG A 112 -1.85 14.15 -1.87
N ALA A 113 -1.55 15.43 -1.75
CA ALA A 113 -2.51 16.39 -1.20
C ALA A 113 -3.84 16.38 -1.96
N SER A 114 -3.80 16.10 -3.26
CA SER A 114 -4.99 16.09 -4.12
C SER A 114 -5.76 14.75 -4.09
N ASN A 115 -5.20 13.71 -3.47
CA ASN A 115 -5.82 12.38 -3.49
C ASN A 115 -6.89 12.25 -2.41
N GLU A 116 -8.07 12.83 -2.67
CA GLU A 116 -9.16 12.88 -1.70
C GLU A 116 -9.70 11.50 -1.34
N SER A 117 -9.79 10.58 -2.30
CA SER A 117 -10.30 9.23 -2.04
C SER A 117 -9.38 8.44 -1.11
N ALA A 118 -8.06 8.54 -1.31
CA ALA A 118 -7.09 7.89 -0.44
C ALA A 118 -7.10 8.50 0.97
N LYS A 119 -7.15 9.83 1.05
CA LYS A 119 -7.21 10.51 2.34
C LYS A 119 -8.46 10.10 3.13
N ALA A 120 -9.60 10.00 2.46
CA ALA A 120 -10.84 9.57 3.09
C ALA A 120 -10.73 8.13 3.59
N LEU A 121 -10.13 7.24 2.81
CA LEU A 121 -9.87 5.86 3.21
C LEU A 121 -9.03 5.80 4.48
N TYR A 122 -7.92 6.52 4.51
CA TYR A 122 -7.03 6.50 5.67
C TYR A 122 -7.69 7.07 6.92
N ARG A 123 -8.43 8.17 6.78
CA ARG A 123 -9.19 8.74 7.91
C ARG A 123 -10.19 7.74 8.48
N LYS A 124 -10.84 6.98 7.62
CA LYS A 124 -11.81 5.95 8.03
C LYS A 124 -11.16 4.91 8.95
N PHE A 125 -9.88 4.61 8.74
CA PHE A 125 -9.11 3.67 9.56
C PHE A 125 -8.48 4.33 10.79
N GLY A 126 -8.66 5.63 10.99
CA GLY A 126 -8.16 6.34 12.15
C GLY A 126 -6.85 7.10 11.92
N PHE A 127 -6.34 7.11 10.69
CA PHE A 127 -5.15 7.92 10.38
C PHE A 127 -5.49 9.40 10.48
N ALA A 128 -4.59 10.17 11.10
CA ALA A 128 -4.74 11.60 11.25
C ALA A 128 -3.59 12.34 10.56
N PRO A 129 -3.85 13.50 9.94
CA PRO A 129 -2.77 14.29 9.34
C PRO A 129 -1.87 14.89 10.43
N VAL A 130 -0.56 14.75 10.27
CA VAL A 130 0.43 15.23 11.23
C VAL A 130 1.47 16.17 10.62
N GLY A 131 1.50 16.31 9.29
CA GLY A 131 2.48 17.17 8.65
C GLY A 131 2.31 17.19 7.14
N ILE A 132 3.11 18.04 6.51
CA ILE A 132 3.13 18.22 5.05
C ILE A 132 4.59 18.17 4.62
N ARG A 133 4.90 17.38 3.58
CA ARG A 133 6.18 17.43 2.88
C ARG A 133 5.97 18.22 1.60
N ARG A 134 6.45 19.46 1.57
CA ARG A 134 6.26 20.34 0.44
C ARG A 134 7.08 19.89 -0.77
N GLY A 135 6.44 19.88 -1.95
CA GLY A 135 7.08 19.50 -3.19
C GLY A 135 7.60 18.07 -3.23
N TYR A 136 7.05 17.19 -2.43
CA TYR A 136 7.54 15.82 -2.26
C TYR A 136 7.51 15.02 -3.57
N TYR A 137 6.44 15.17 -4.36
CA TYR A 137 6.27 14.44 -5.62
C TYR A 137 6.94 15.22 -6.75
N GLN A 138 8.07 14.71 -7.23
CA GLN A 138 8.92 15.42 -8.19
C GLN A 138 8.27 15.59 -9.56
N SER A 139 7.35 14.70 -9.94
CA SER A 139 6.71 14.74 -11.26
C SER A 139 5.93 16.04 -11.51
N ASN A 140 5.30 16.62 -10.49
CA ASN A 140 4.49 17.82 -10.62
C ASN A 140 4.66 18.82 -9.46
N GLY A 141 5.58 18.55 -8.54
CA GLY A 141 5.82 19.42 -7.39
C GLY A 141 4.73 19.39 -6.33
N GLU A 142 3.83 18.43 -6.39
CA GLU A 142 2.73 18.32 -5.44
C GLU A 142 3.22 17.99 -4.04
N ASP A 143 2.56 18.55 -3.03
CA ASP A 143 2.85 18.25 -1.63
C ASP A 143 2.33 16.87 -1.24
N ALA A 144 2.98 16.27 -0.26
CA ALA A 144 2.49 15.07 0.40
C ALA A 144 1.94 15.41 1.77
N LEU A 145 0.78 14.85 2.10
CA LEU A 145 0.25 14.89 3.45
C LEU A 145 0.79 13.67 4.19
N ILE A 146 1.38 13.89 5.37
CA ILE A 146 1.86 12.80 6.24
C ILE A 146 0.73 12.44 7.17
N MET A 147 0.38 11.15 7.21
CA MET A 147 -0.69 10.67 8.09
C MET A 147 -0.16 9.57 9.00
N TRP A 148 -0.66 9.53 10.23
CA TRP A 148 -0.28 8.57 11.25
C TRP A 148 -1.51 7.93 11.89
N LEU A 149 -1.38 6.65 12.16
CA LEU A 149 -2.33 5.90 12.97
C LEU A 149 -1.73 5.59 14.34
#